data_3ebd8a3b72685314101a4a76ba712607
#
_entry.id   3ebd8a3b72685314101a4a76ba712607
#
_cell.length_a   1.000
_cell.length_b   1.000
_cell.length_c   1.000
_cell.angle_alpha   90.00
_cell.angle_beta   90.00
_cell.angle_gamma   90.00
#
_symmetry.space_group_name_H-M   'P 1'
#
loop_
_entity.id
_entity.type
_entity.pdbx_description
1 polymer ?
#
loop_
_entity_poly.entity_id
_entity_poly.type
_entity_poly.pdbx_seq_one_letter_code
_entity_poly.pdbx_strand_id
1 'polypeptide(L)'
;MKNIKIITGHYGSGKTNFSVNLAVKAAAEGKSAAIVDLDIVNPYFRTADFKDLFEEKGIRLIAPDFARSNLDIPSIQFDVVELAMDEDCLIIDVGGDDAGAVALGRYAEALEQFRDNIEMYYVINQRRYLTNTAEEVTKLMYEIETAARMKHTAIVNNTNLGVETSLEIIEESRSFAEETSRLTGLPVIYTVYPEDIAPLSDKQDVFPAKIYVKPVWG
;
A
#
# COMPACT_ATOMS: atom_id res chain seq x y z
N MET A 1 1.91 -19.87 -5.91
CA MET A 1 3.22 -19.23 -5.72
C MET A 1 2.98 -18.15 -4.67
N LYS A 2 3.66 -18.25 -3.55
CA LYS A 2 3.49 -17.29 -2.44
C LYS A 2 3.96 -15.93 -2.91
N ASN A 3 3.21 -14.87 -2.60
CA ASN A 3 3.46 -13.52 -3.08
C ASN A 3 3.40 -12.54 -1.91
N ILE A 4 4.46 -11.75 -1.72
CA ILE A 4 4.55 -10.73 -0.70
C ILE A 4 4.43 -9.36 -1.38
N LYS A 5 3.42 -8.59 -1.01
CA LYS A 5 3.19 -7.24 -1.51
C LYS A 5 3.44 -6.23 -0.40
N ILE A 6 4.42 -5.36 -0.58
CA ILE A 6 4.75 -4.30 0.35
C ILE A 6 4.25 -2.98 -0.24
N ILE A 7 3.38 -2.29 0.48
CA ILE A 7 2.71 -1.08 -0.01
C ILE A 7 3.27 0.12 0.75
N THR A 8 3.96 0.99 0.04
CA THR A 8 4.57 2.21 0.58
C THR A 8 4.11 3.44 -0.20
N GLY A 9 4.48 4.61 0.25
CA GLY A 9 4.18 5.89 -0.39
C GLY A 9 3.96 6.98 0.66
N HIS A 10 3.84 8.22 0.23
CA HIS A 10 3.65 9.34 1.13
C HIS A 10 2.30 9.29 1.86
N TYR A 11 2.21 10.03 2.99
CA TYR A 11 0.95 10.19 3.73
C TYR A 11 -0.18 10.70 2.82
N GLY A 12 -1.35 10.07 2.93
CA GLY A 12 -2.52 10.42 2.13
C GLY A 12 -2.48 9.95 0.66
N SER A 13 -1.48 9.18 0.23
CA SER A 13 -1.45 8.61 -1.13
C SER A 13 -2.50 7.51 -1.37
N GLY A 14 -3.18 7.04 -0.31
CA GLY A 14 -4.23 6.01 -0.39
C GLY A 14 -3.72 4.57 -0.31
N LYS A 15 -2.53 4.36 0.26
CA LYS A 15 -1.92 3.04 0.48
C LYS A 15 -2.87 2.05 1.14
N THR A 16 -3.45 2.43 2.27
CA THR A 16 -4.35 1.57 3.05
C THR A 16 -5.56 1.14 2.23
N ASN A 17 -6.20 2.05 1.49
CA ASN A 17 -7.33 1.67 0.63
C ASN A 17 -6.89 0.69 -0.47
N PHE A 18 -5.72 0.90 -1.05
CA PHE A 18 -5.16 0.00 -2.05
C PHE A 18 -4.79 -1.36 -1.45
N SER A 19 -4.18 -1.41 -0.25
CA SER A 19 -3.83 -2.62 0.49
C SER A 19 -5.06 -3.46 0.82
N VAL A 20 -6.14 -2.82 1.31
CA VAL A 20 -7.43 -3.48 1.59
C VAL A 20 -8.02 -4.10 0.32
N ASN A 21 -8.03 -3.37 -0.80
CA ASN A 21 -8.53 -3.89 -2.08
C ASN A 21 -7.70 -5.07 -2.59
N LEU A 22 -6.38 -5.05 -2.43
CA LEU A 22 -5.50 -6.17 -2.77
C LEU A 22 -5.82 -7.42 -1.95
N ALA A 23 -6.04 -7.26 -0.63
CA ALA A 23 -6.38 -8.36 0.27
C ALA A 23 -7.75 -8.97 -0.10
N VAL A 24 -8.76 -8.13 -0.31
CA VAL A 24 -10.10 -8.57 -0.71
C VAL A 24 -10.07 -9.27 -2.07
N LYS A 25 -9.28 -8.75 -3.02
CA LYS A 25 -9.11 -9.39 -4.33
C LYS A 25 -8.45 -10.77 -4.21
N ALA A 26 -7.38 -10.90 -3.41
CA ALA A 26 -6.72 -12.19 -3.19
C ALA A 26 -7.68 -13.23 -2.59
N ALA A 27 -8.47 -12.83 -1.58
CA ALA A 27 -9.49 -13.70 -0.98
C ALA A 27 -10.59 -14.09 -1.98
N ALA A 28 -11.04 -13.15 -2.83
CA ALA A 28 -12.04 -13.43 -3.88
C ALA A 28 -11.51 -14.40 -4.95
N GLU A 29 -10.20 -14.46 -5.17
CA GLU A 29 -9.51 -15.43 -6.03
C GLU A 29 -9.31 -16.80 -5.33
N GLY A 30 -9.80 -16.98 -4.11
CA GLY A 30 -9.67 -18.21 -3.33
C GLY A 30 -8.29 -18.44 -2.72
N LYS A 31 -7.46 -17.40 -2.61
CA LYS A 31 -6.15 -17.43 -1.95
C LYS A 31 -6.28 -17.19 -0.46
N SER A 32 -5.47 -17.87 0.35
CA SER A 32 -5.25 -17.45 1.73
C SER A 32 -4.52 -16.12 1.72
N ALA A 33 -4.97 -15.16 2.53
CA ALA A 33 -4.42 -13.82 2.56
C ALA A 33 -4.23 -13.31 3.98
N ALA A 34 -3.07 -12.68 4.23
CA ALA A 34 -2.84 -11.90 5.43
C ALA A 34 -2.50 -10.45 5.08
N ILE A 35 -2.92 -9.54 5.95
CA ILE A 35 -2.55 -8.14 5.88
C ILE A 35 -1.94 -7.69 7.20
N VAL A 36 -0.76 -7.08 7.11
CA VAL A 36 -0.01 -6.52 8.23
C VAL A 36 -0.08 -5.01 8.18
N ASP A 37 -0.57 -4.39 9.24
CA ASP A 37 -0.60 -2.95 9.42
C ASP A 37 0.68 -2.48 10.13
N LEU A 38 1.61 -1.89 9.38
CA LEU A 38 2.83 -1.26 9.91
C LEU A 38 2.72 0.26 10.08
N ASP A 39 1.51 0.83 10.00
CA ASP A 39 1.31 2.24 10.34
C ASP A 39 1.17 2.42 11.85
N ILE A 40 2.32 2.55 12.52
CA ILE A 40 2.40 2.66 14.00
C ILE A 40 2.17 4.08 14.52
N VAL A 41 2.12 5.09 13.66
CA VAL A 41 2.04 6.51 14.04
C VAL A 41 0.66 7.10 13.80
N ASN A 42 0.04 6.76 12.68
CA ASN A 42 -1.24 7.35 12.29
C ASN A 42 -2.42 6.69 13.04
N PRO A 43 -3.16 7.44 13.91
CA PRO A 43 -4.33 6.89 14.59
C PRO A 43 -5.58 6.81 13.69
N TYR A 44 -5.53 7.37 12.48
CA TYR A 44 -6.67 7.47 11.57
C TYR A 44 -6.43 6.65 10.31
N PHE A 45 -7.49 6.06 9.74
CA PHE A 45 -7.48 5.33 8.46
C PHE A 45 -6.51 4.12 8.43
N ARG A 46 -6.59 3.29 9.46
CA ARG A 46 -5.76 2.09 9.59
C ARG A 46 -6.39 0.89 8.93
N THR A 47 -5.55 -0.02 8.48
CA THR A 47 -5.98 -1.36 8.07
C THR A 47 -6.74 -2.08 9.19
N ALA A 48 -6.40 -1.81 10.46
CA ALA A 48 -7.11 -2.34 11.62
C ALA A 48 -8.59 -1.94 11.72
N ASP A 49 -9.00 -0.82 11.11
CA ASP A 49 -10.39 -0.36 11.10
C ASP A 49 -11.33 -1.27 10.28
N PHE A 50 -10.75 -2.18 9.48
CA PHE A 50 -11.46 -3.10 8.60
C PHE A 50 -11.52 -4.53 9.13
N LYS A 51 -11.37 -4.72 10.44
CA LYS A 51 -11.35 -6.04 11.10
C LYS A 51 -12.57 -6.89 10.73
N ASP A 52 -13.77 -6.33 10.81
CA ASP A 52 -15.01 -7.05 10.52
C ASP A 52 -15.07 -7.50 9.04
N LEU A 53 -14.62 -6.64 8.11
CA LEU A 53 -14.51 -6.97 6.69
C LEU A 53 -13.54 -8.14 6.47
N PHE A 54 -12.39 -8.11 7.14
CA PHE A 54 -11.38 -9.16 7.00
C PHE A 54 -11.83 -10.48 7.59
N GLU A 55 -12.50 -10.46 8.75
CA GLU A 55 -13.12 -11.65 9.33
C GLU A 55 -14.17 -12.26 8.39
N GLU A 56 -15.06 -11.43 7.81
CA GLU A 56 -16.06 -11.88 6.84
C GLU A 56 -15.43 -12.53 5.59
N LYS A 57 -14.29 -12.01 5.14
CA LYS A 57 -13.58 -12.49 3.95
C LYS A 57 -12.54 -13.59 4.22
N GLY A 58 -12.36 -13.98 5.49
CA GLY A 58 -11.33 -14.96 5.87
C GLY A 58 -9.89 -14.46 5.68
N ILE A 59 -9.69 -13.14 5.78
CA ILE A 59 -8.37 -12.50 5.67
C ILE A 59 -7.77 -12.35 7.08
N ARG A 60 -6.54 -12.81 7.29
CA ARG A 60 -5.84 -12.69 8.56
C ARG A 60 -5.30 -11.27 8.73
N LEU A 61 -5.76 -10.54 9.75
CA LEU A 61 -5.26 -9.20 10.09
C LEU A 61 -4.24 -9.28 11.21
N ILE A 62 -3.08 -8.64 10.99
CA ILE A 62 -2.05 -8.40 11.99
C ILE A 62 -1.90 -6.88 12.15
N ALA A 63 -2.27 -6.36 13.31
CA ALA A 63 -2.24 -4.93 13.62
C ALA A 63 -1.65 -4.68 15.01
N PRO A 64 -1.12 -3.46 15.30
CA PRO A 64 -0.63 -3.10 16.61
C PRO A 64 -1.74 -3.22 17.66
N ASP A 65 -1.43 -3.84 18.79
CA ASP A 65 -2.33 -3.84 19.96
C ASP A 65 -2.05 -2.58 20.81
N PHE A 66 -2.78 -1.50 20.53
CA PHE A 66 -2.65 -0.23 21.25
C PHE A 66 -3.23 -0.27 22.66
N ALA A 67 -4.06 -1.27 22.98
CA ALA A 67 -4.81 -1.33 24.23
C ALA A 67 -3.99 -1.90 25.40
N ARG A 68 -2.84 -2.51 25.15
CA ARG A 68 -2.08 -3.28 26.15
C ARG A 68 -0.67 -2.81 26.42
N SER A 69 -0.16 -1.82 25.72
CA SER A 69 1.20 -1.35 25.95
C SER A 69 1.19 -0.05 26.77
N ASN A 70 1.73 -0.10 27.98
CA ASN A 70 2.14 1.08 28.75
C ASN A 70 3.44 1.70 28.23
N LEU A 71 3.87 1.32 27.02
CA LEU A 71 5.06 1.82 26.35
C LEU A 71 4.65 2.89 25.35
N ASP A 72 5.38 3.98 25.31
CA ASP A 72 5.12 5.14 24.44
C ASP A 72 5.26 4.86 22.93
N ILE A 73 5.67 3.64 22.56
CA ILE A 73 5.80 3.23 21.15
C ILE A 73 5.13 1.85 21.00
N PRO A 74 4.01 1.75 20.25
CA PRO A 74 3.43 0.46 19.90
C PRO A 74 4.43 -0.33 19.05
N SER A 75 4.78 -1.53 19.47
CA SER A 75 5.58 -2.46 18.67
C SER A 75 4.70 -3.59 18.19
N ILE A 76 4.69 -3.82 16.88
CA ILE A 76 4.10 -5.02 16.32
C ILE A 76 5.18 -6.10 16.37
N GLN A 77 4.88 -7.21 17.04
CA GLN A 77 5.72 -8.41 16.97
C GLN A 77 4.93 -9.46 16.20
N PHE A 78 5.41 -9.81 15.03
CA PHE A 78 4.90 -10.92 14.24
C PHE A 78 6.07 -11.60 13.54
N ASP A 79 5.90 -12.90 13.29
CA ASP A 79 6.87 -13.65 12.50
C ASP A 79 6.53 -13.47 11.00
N VAL A 80 7.26 -12.59 10.33
CA VAL A 80 7.06 -12.33 8.90
C VAL A 80 7.38 -13.57 8.05
N VAL A 81 8.29 -14.41 8.52
CA VAL A 81 8.69 -15.64 7.82
C VAL A 81 7.56 -16.67 7.90
N GLU A 82 6.97 -16.86 9.10
CA GLU A 82 5.82 -17.73 9.29
C GLU A 82 4.66 -17.30 8.38
N LEU A 83 4.29 -16.01 8.41
CA LEU A 83 3.22 -15.47 7.57
C LEU A 83 3.48 -15.66 6.08
N ALA A 84 4.72 -15.38 5.64
CA ALA A 84 5.11 -15.55 4.24
C ALA A 84 5.10 -17.01 3.79
N MET A 85 5.29 -17.95 4.72
CA MET A 85 5.23 -19.39 4.45
C MET A 85 3.81 -19.95 4.49
N ASP A 86 2.95 -19.42 5.33
CA ASP A 86 1.59 -19.93 5.54
C ASP A 86 0.61 -19.42 4.51
N GLU A 87 0.73 -18.13 4.12
CA GLU A 87 -0.24 -17.46 3.27
C GLU A 87 0.15 -17.48 1.79
N ASP A 88 -0.84 -17.56 0.90
CA ASP A 88 -0.63 -17.43 -0.55
C ASP A 88 -0.32 -15.97 -0.94
N CYS A 89 -0.88 -15.03 -0.20
CA CYS A 89 -0.69 -13.59 -0.39
C CYS A 89 -0.50 -12.88 0.95
N LEU A 90 0.69 -12.35 1.18
CA LEU A 90 1.00 -11.50 2.32
C LEU A 90 1.06 -10.04 1.87
N ILE A 91 0.25 -9.16 2.47
CA ILE A 91 0.25 -7.73 2.20
C ILE A 91 0.79 -7.00 3.42
N ILE A 92 1.75 -6.10 3.24
CA ILE A 92 2.32 -5.28 4.30
C ILE A 92 2.00 -3.82 3.97
N ASP A 93 1.06 -3.22 4.71
CA ASP A 93 0.66 -1.82 4.59
C ASP A 93 1.58 -0.97 5.48
N VAL A 94 2.42 -0.14 4.87
CA VAL A 94 3.47 0.62 5.55
C VAL A 94 3.01 2.05 5.80
N GLY A 95 3.25 2.58 7.00
CA GLY A 95 2.98 3.97 7.33
C GLY A 95 3.62 4.95 6.34
N GLY A 96 2.95 6.09 6.13
CA GLY A 96 3.35 7.08 5.12
C GLY A 96 4.46 8.03 5.56
N ASP A 97 5.11 7.76 6.66
CA ASP A 97 6.16 8.56 7.27
C ASP A 97 7.47 7.76 7.41
N ASP A 98 8.52 8.44 7.91
CA ASP A 98 9.84 7.83 8.14
C ASP A 98 9.76 6.66 9.14
N ALA A 99 8.85 6.73 10.13
CA ALA A 99 8.70 5.69 11.14
C ALA A 99 8.18 4.39 10.53
N GLY A 100 7.23 4.46 9.58
CA GLY A 100 6.74 3.30 8.84
C GLY A 100 7.84 2.64 8.02
N ALA A 101 8.64 3.43 7.30
CA ALA A 101 9.76 2.91 6.51
C ALA A 101 10.84 2.25 7.41
N VAL A 102 11.16 2.85 8.56
CA VAL A 102 12.09 2.28 9.56
C VAL A 102 11.51 1.00 10.18
N ALA A 103 10.20 0.96 10.44
CA ALA A 103 9.53 -0.25 10.95
C ALA A 103 9.65 -1.41 9.94
N LEU A 104 9.41 -1.15 8.66
CA LEU A 104 9.63 -2.13 7.59
C LEU A 104 11.09 -2.61 7.56
N GLY A 105 12.05 -1.71 7.72
CA GLY A 105 13.48 -2.01 7.72
C GLY A 105 13.92 -3.03 8.78
N ARG A 106 13.14 -3.20 9.86
CA ARG A 106 13.42 -4.24 10.88
C ARG A 106 13.20 -5.65 10.35
N TYR A 107 12.36 -5.80 9.33
CA TYR A 107 12.04 -7.08 8.71
C TYR A 107 12.84 -7.36 7.43
N ALA A 108 13.65 -6.39 6.96
CA ALA A 108 14.36 -6.50 5.68
C ALA A 108 15.26 -7.75 5.59
N GLU A 109 15.99 -8.08 6.66
CA GLU A 109 16.85 -9.26 6.71
C GLU A 109 16.04 -10.57 6.65
N ALA A 110 14.93 -10.65 7.38
CA ALA A 110 14.05 -11.81 7.36
C ALA A 110 13.33 -11.98 6.01
N LEU A 111 13.03 -10.88 5.34
CA LEU A 111 12.38 -10.85 4.03
C LEU A 111 13.35 -11.19 2.87
N GLU A 112 14.66 -11.07 3.06
CA GLU A 112 15.65 -11.31 1.99
C GLU A 112 15.55 -12.74 1.39
N GLN A 113 15.19 -13.74 2.20
CA GLN A 113 15.00 -15.11 1.72
C GLN A 113 13.81 -15.27 0.74
N PHE A 114 12.91 -14.28 0.68
CA PHE A 114 11.76 -14.24 -0.22
C PHE A 114 11.92 -13.23 -1.35
N ARG A 115 13.10 -12.73 -1.59
CA ARG A 115 13.39 -11.62 -2.50
C ARG A 115 12.70 -11.75 -3.88
N ASP A 116 12.74 -12.93 -4.46
CA ASP A 116 12.16 -13.22 -5.77
C ASP A 116 10.61 -13.27 -5.76
N ASN A 117 10.01 -13.25 -4.57
CA ASN A 117 8.57 -13.30 -4.34
C ASN A 117 8.02 -11.97 -3.80
N ILE A 118 8.89 -10.95 -3.63
CA ILE A 118 8.51 -9.64 -3.12
C ILE A 118 8.21 -8.69 -4.26
N GLU A 119 7.05 -8.06 -4.19
CA GLU A 119 6.66 -6.92 -4.98
C GLU A 119 6.48 -5.72 -4.04
N MET A 120 7.39 -4.75 -4.08
CA MET A 120 7.31 -3.54 -3.29
C MET A 120 6.79 -2.40 -4.15
N TYR A 121 5.57 -1.95 -3.87
CA TYR A 121 4.86 -0.95 -4.66
C TYR A 121 4.95 0.44 -4.03
N TYR A 122 5.31 1.41 -4.85
CA TYR A 122 5.29 2.81 -4.47
C TYR A 122 3.99 3.46 -4.95
N VAL A 123 3.09 3.76 -4.01
CA VAL A 123 1.79 4.38 -4.29
C VAL A 123 1.94 5.90 -4.34
N ILE A 124 1.67 6.50 -5.49
CA ILE A 124 1.76 7.93 -5.75
C ILE A 124 0.38 8.58 -5.90
N ASN A 125 0.26 9.84 -5.48
CA ASN A 125 -0.92 10.67 -5.68
C ASN A 125 -0.47 12.11 -5.95
N GLN A 126 -0.64 12.58 -7.19
CA GLN A 126 -0.26 13.92 -7.63
C GLN A 126 -1.00 15.06 -6.90
N ARG A 127 -2.18 14.76 -6.35
CA ARG A 127 -3.05 15.77 -5.68
C ARG A 127 -2.75 15.89 -4.18
N ARG A 128 -1.55 15.50 -3.73
CA ARG A 128 -1.12 15.64 -2.34
C ARG A 128 0.07 16.59 -2.22
N TYR A 129 0.10 17.30 -1.10
CA TYR A 129 1.22 18.18 -0.77
C TYR A 129 2.53 17.38 -0.69
N LEU A 130 3.63 17.95 -1.16
CA LEU A 130 4.96 17.32 -1.28
C LEU A 130 5.05 16.14 -2.28
N THR A 131 4.02 15.91 -3.10
CA THR A 131 4.04 14.88 -4.15
C THR A 131 3.40 15.37 -5.46
N ASN A 132 3.50 16.69 -5.72
CA ASN A 132 2.88 17.30 -6.89
C ASN A 132 3.72 17.12 -8.16
N THR A 133 5.03 16.91 -8.01
CA THR A 133 5.97 16.72 -9.11
C THR A 133 6.63 15.35 -9.07
N ALA A 134 7.07 14.85 -10.22
CA ALA A 134 7.75 13.57 -10.31
C ALA A 134 9.09 13.56 -9.57
N GLU A 135 9.78 14.71 -9.49
CA GLU A 135 11.04 14.87 -8.77
C GLU A 135 10.84 14.75 -7.26
N GLU A 136 9.80 15.40 -6.70
CA GLU A 136 9.45 15.30 -5.27
C GLU A 136 9.14 13.85 -4.89
N VAL A 137 8.29 13.20 -5.67
CA VAL A 137 7.91 11.80 -5.50
C VAL A 137 9.13 10.88 -5.56
N THR A 138 10.00 11.08 -6.54
CA THR A 138 11.23 10.30 -6.71
C THR A 138 12.17 10.45 -5.52
N LYS A 139 12.33 11.67 -5.00
CA LYS A 139 13.15 11.93 -3.81
C LYS A 139 12.62 11.17 -2.59
N LEU A 140 11.31 11.30 -2.30
CA LEU A 140 10.66 10.60 -1.19
C LEU A 140 10.78 9.07 -1.32
N MET A 141 10.66 8.55 -2.55
CA MET A 141 10.84 7.12 -2.81
C MET A 141 12.22 6.63 -2.37
N TYR A 142 13.29 7.35 -2.71
CA TYR A 142 14.65 6.97 -2.31
C TYR A 142 14.88 7.10 -0.80
N GLU A 143 14.24 8.05 -0.13
CA GLU A 143 14.27 8.18 1.34
C GLU A 143 13.63 6.95 1.99
N ILE A 144 12.45 6.52 1.50
CA ILE A 144 11.78 5.28 1.96
C ILE A 144 12.66 4.05 1.72
N GLU A 145 13.24 3.89 0.51
CA GLU A 145 14.14 2.77 0.21
C GLU A 145 15.34 2.69 1.15
N THR A 146 15.90 3.84 1.48
CA THR A 146 17.04 3.93 2.38
C THR A 146 16.67 3.51 3.80
N ALA A 147 15.54 4.01 4.31
CA ALA A 147 15.06 3.68 5.66
C ALA A 147 14.58 2.22 5.76
N ALA A 148 13.88 1.74 4.75
CA ALA A 148 13.38 0.37 4.68
C ALA A 148 14.48 -0.66 4.35
N ARG A 149 15.62 -0.24 3.82
CA ARG A 149 16.70 -1.12 3.32
C ARG A 149 16.22 -2.11 2.23
N MET A 150 15.21 -1.69 1.47
CA MET A 150 14.58 -2.46 0.41
C MET A 150 14.37 -1.58 -0.82
N LYS A 151 14.18 -2.21 -1.98
CA LYS A 151 13.97 -1.50 -3.25
C LYS A 151 12.56 -1.70 -3.77
N HIS A 152 11.97 -0.62 -4.29
CA HIS A 152 10.69 -0.72 -4.99
C HIS A 152 10.85 -1.49 -6.31
N THR A 153 9.79 -2.17 -6.68
CA THR A 153 9.70 -2.97 -7.91
C THR A 153 8.77 -2.33 -8.94
N ALA A 154 7.83 -1.51 -8.49
CA ALA A 154 6.84 -0.87 -9.37
C ALA A 154 6.18 0.35 -8.71
N ILE A 155 5.51 1.14 -9.55
CA ILE A 155 4.71 2.31 -9.18
C ILE A 155 3.23 1.97 -9.34
N VAL A 156 2.41 2.49 -8.42
CA VAL A 156 0.95 2.48 -8.50
C VAL A 156 0.47 3.93 -8.52
N ASN A 157 -0.13 4.37 -9.62
CA ASN A 157 -0.77 5.67 -9.71
C ASN A 157 -2.15 5.61 -9.05
N ASN A 158 -2.26 6.22 -7.88
CA ASN A 158 -3.50 6.33 -7.12
C ASN A 158 -3.92 7.81 -6.95
N THR A 159 -3.72 8.60 -8.00
CA THR A 159 -4.12 10.02 -7.99
C THR A 159 -5.62 10.15 -7.84
N ASN A 160 -6.06 10.80 -6.78
CA ASN A 160 -7.45 11.01 -6.46
C ASN A 160 -7.66 12.26 -5.58
N LEU A 161 -8.90 12.75 -5.55
CA LEU A 161 -9.41 13.84 -4.69
C LEU A 161 -10.55 13.34 -3.78
N GLY A 162 -10.54 12.07 -3.38
CA GLY A 162 -11.62 11.47 -2.61
C GLY A 162 -12.93 11.46 -3.40
N VAL A 163 -14.00 12.03 -2.83
CA VAL A 163 -15.33 12.09 -3.46
C VAL A 163 -15.39 12.95 -4.73
N GLU A 164 -14.44 13.85 -4.92
CA GLU A 164 -14.34 14.71 -6.11
C GLU A 164 -13.54 14.07 -7.24
N THR A 165 -13.13 12.81 -7.08
CA THR A 165 -12.35 12.09 -8.09
C THR A 165 -13.19 11.85 -9.33
N SER A 166 -12.69 12.28 -10.49
CA SER A 166 -13.29 12.01 -11.79
C SER A 166 -12.34 11.23 -12.70
N LEU A 167 -12.88 10.64 -13.75
CA LEU A 167 -12.09 9.95 -14.77
C LEU A 167 -11.03 10.89 -15.37
N GLU A 168 -11.38 12.14 -15.62
CA GLU A 168 -10.49 13.16 -16.18
C GLU A 168 -9.27 13.40 -15.27
N ILE A 169 -9.49 13.58 -13.95
CA ILE A 169 -8.40 13.75 -12.96
C ILE A 169 -7.42 12.58 -13.00
N ILE A 170 -7.93 11.36 -13.12
CA ILE A 170 -7.10 10.16 -13.16
C ILE A 170 -6.33 10.10 -14.48
N GLU A 171 -6.99 10.32 -15.61
CA GLU A 171 -6.33 10.28 -16.93
C GLU A 171 -5.27 11.39 -17.08
N GLU A 172 -5.51 12.59 -16.58
CA GLU A 172 -4.52 13.67 -16.56
C GLU A 172 -3.25 13.30 -15.77
N SER A 173 -3.41 12.51 -14.69
CA SER A 173 -2.28 12.09 -13.86
C SER A 173 -1.38 11.03 -14.49
N ARG A 174 -1.76 10.45 -15.62
CA ARG A 174 -0.94 9.44 -16.31
C ARG A 174 0.42 10.00 -16.73
N SER A 175 0.45 11.23 -17.23
CA SER A 175 1.70 11.90 -17.61
C SER A 175 2.66 12.08 -16.41
N PHE A 176 2.12 12.40 -15.24
CA PHE A 176 2.89 12.46 -14.00
C PHE A 176 3.45 11.08 -13.60
N ALA A 177 2.64 10.04 -13.69
CA ALA A 177 3.07 8.68 -13.39
C ALA A 177 4.14 8.17 -14.39
N GLU A 178 3.99 8.49 -15.67
CA GLU A 178 4.97 8.17 -16.72
C GLU A 178 6.30 8.90 -16.48
N GLU A 179 6.26 10.19 -16.12
CA GLU A 179 7.46 10.94 -15.78
C GLU A 179 8.15 10.38 -14.52
N THR A 180 7.37 10.01 -13.50
CA THR A 180 7.91 9.32 -12.31
C THR A 180 8.57 7.99 -12.69
N SER A 181 7.93 7.21 -13.58
CA SER A 181 8.51 5.98 -14.12
C SER A 181 9.83 6.22 -14.84
N ARG A 182 9.90 7.26 -15.66
CA ARG A 182 11.12 7.64 -16.39
C ARG A 182 12.27 8.01 -15.45
N LEU A 183 11.99 8.76 -14.36
CA LEU A 183 12.99 9.20 -13.39
C LEU A 183 13.50 8.06 -12.50
N THR A 184 12.63 7.12 -12.16
CA THR A 184 12.95 6.01 -11.25
C THR A 184 13.41 4.74 -11.95
N GLY A 185 13.07 4.59 -13.23
CA GLY A 185 13.26 3.35 -14.00
C GLY A 185 12.26 2.24 -13.64
N LEU A 186 11.27 2.53 -12.80
CA LEU A 186 10.27 1.55 -12.35
C LEU A 186 9.03 1.57 -13.26
N PRO A 187 8.40 0.43 -13.56
CA PRO A 187 7.17 0.39 -14.34
C PRO A 187 5.98 0.91 -13.52
N VAL A 188 5.05 1.62 -14.18
CA VAL A 188 3.70 1.85 -13.63
C VAL A 188 2.86 0.62 -13.93
N ILE A 189 2.53 -0.15 -12.89
CA ILE A 189 1.79 -1.42 -13.05
C ILE A 189 0.29 -1.26 -12.92
N TYR A 190 -0.16 -0.26 -12.14
CA TYR A 190 -1.56 0.04 -11.96
C TYR A 190 -1.82 1.54 -11.95
N THR A 191 -2.94 1.93 -12.57
CA THR A 191 -3.66 3.16 -12.32
C THR A 191 -4.96 2.78 -11.62
N VAL A 192 -5.18 3.32 -10.42
CA VAL A 192 -6.32 2.99 -9.57
C VAL A 192 -7.51 3.88 -9.92
N TYR A 193 -8.67 3.27 -10.10
CA TYR A 193 -9.94 3.94 -10.36
C TYR A 193 -10.95 3.56 -9.30
N PRO A 194 -11.77 4.49 -8.78
CA PRO A 194 -12.99 4.12 -8.08
C PRO A 194 -13.82 3.15 -8.92
N GLU A 195 -14.37 2.11 -8.30
CA GLU A 195 -15.02 1.00 -9.00
C GLU A 195 -16.19 1.45 -9.88
N ASP A 196 -16.90 2.50 -9.46
CA ASP A 196 -18.07 3.08 -10.14
C ASP A 196 -17.73 3.89 -11.40
N ILE A 197 -16.48 4.37 -11.53
CA ILE A 197 -16.02 5.11 -12.72
C ILE A 197 -14.86 4.41 -13.45
N ALA A 198 -14.51 3.19 -13.03
CA ALA A 198 -13.46 2.43 -13.69
C ALA A 198 -13.82 2.15 -15.15
N PRO A 199 -12.91 2.40 -16.11
CA PRO A 199 -13.18 2.10 -17.50
C PRO A 199 -13.38 0.59 -17.71
N LEU A 200 -14.36 0.20 -18.50
CA LEU A 200 -14.51 -1.17 -19.00
C LEU A 200 -13.37 -1.45 -19.98
N SER A 201 -12.27 -1.94 -19.47
CA SER A 201 -11.04 -2.13 -20.24
C SER A 201 -10.35 -3.42 -19.82
N ASP A 202 -9.92 -4.19 -20.80
CA ASP A 202 -9.06 -5.37 -20.61
C ASP A 202 -7.59 -4.98 -20.39
N LYS A 203 -7.28 -3.68 -20.23
CA LYS A 203 -5.92 -3.22 -19.95
C LYS A 203 -5.48 -3.70 -18.57
N GLN A 204 -4.33 -4.31 -18.51
CA GLN A 204 -3.77 -4.87 -17.28
C GLN A 204 -3.39 -3.80 -16.25
N ASP A 205 -3.22 -2.55 -16.68
CA ASP A 205 -2.87 -1.41 -15.82
C ASP A 205 -4.07 -0.74 -15.12
N VAL A 206 -5.31 -1.15 -15.43
CA VAL A 206 -6.52 -0.65 -14.76
C VAL A 206 -6.78 -1.45 -13.50
N PHE A 207 -6.84 -0.77 -12.36
CA PHE A 207 -7.17 -1.38 -11.08
C PHE A 207 -8.44 -0.75 -10.51
N PRO A 208 -9.61 -1.39 -10.64
CA PRO A 208 -10.83 -0.94 -9.97
C PRO A 208 -10.71 -1.12 -8.46
N ALA A 209 -10.98 -0.07 -7.69
CA ALA A 209 -10.88 -0.08 -6.24
C ALA A 209 -12.17 0.41 -5.59
N LYS A 210 -12.67 -0.34 -4.64
CA LYS A 210 -13.74 0.11 -3.77
C LYS A 210 -13.18 1.09 -2.75
N ILE A 211 -13.92 2.16 -2.47
CA ILE A 211 -13.56 3.13 -1.45
C ILE A 211 -13.98 2.57 -0.09
N TYR A 212 -13.04 1.96 0.62
CA TYR A 212 -13.23 1.48 1.99
C TYR A 212 -12.89 2.56 3.01
N VAL A 213 -11.81 3.31 2.77
CA VAL A 213 -11.33 4.39 3.64
C VAL A 213 -12.13 5.65 3.35
N LYS A 214 -13.05 6.00 4.26
CA LYS A 214 -13.84 7.24 4.15
C LYS A 214 -13.23 8.32 5.03
N PRO A 215 -13.19 9.59 4.57
CA PRO A 215 -12.77 10.71 5.42
C PRO A 215 -13.64 10.81 6.67
N VAL A 216 -13.02 11.15 7.82
CA VAL A 216 -13.74 11.29 9.11
C VAL A 216 -14.69 12.49 9.11
N TRP A 217 -14.52 13.41 8.15
CA TRP A 217 -15.30 14.65 7.98
C TRP A 217 -16.06 14.70 6.65
N GLY A 218 -16.53 13.59 6.19
CA GLY A 218 -17.38 13.49 4.99
C GLY A 218 -18.82 13.23 5.32
#